data_f6fc5753e87a8af066279255b9e73a3f
#
_entry.id   f6fc5753e87a8af066279255b9e73a3f
#
_cell.length_a   1.000
_cell.length_b   1.000
_cell.length_c   1.000
_cell.angle_alpha   90.00
_cell.angle_beta   90.00
_cell.angle_gamma   90.00
#
_symmetry.space_group_name_H-M   'P 1'
#
loop_
_entity.id
_entity.type
_entity.pdbx_description
1 polymer ?
#
loop_
_entity_poly.entity_id
_entity_poly.type
_entity_poly.pdbx_seq_one_letter_code
_entity_poly.pdbx_strand_id
1 'polypeptide(L)'
;MRIKERWTGALVVGGIVLASVVVAGQSRWHGDYFPNVELTTQNGEHVRFYDLIKGRTVAIELIYTSCQFACPLETARLAQVQKLLGDRMGKDIFFYSISIDPAHDTPAVMKAFADKFGAGPGWTFLTGKAEDIELLSRKLGLYTKPDPENRDGHTPALLLGNEATGQWIRGSAVDNPKMMATMLGEWVAGYPATAPSRTYADAKPLPKFDNGRYLFTSKCAACHGLGDGAKLGPDLARIVRARDRAWLTRYISAPDQMLKSGDPIAIELAAKYQQVRMPNLQLSDRQIQDVIEYLASVAGPARH
;
A
#
# COMPACT_ATOMS: atom_id res chain seq x y z
N MET A 1 -2.85 69.39 69.67
CA MET A 1 -2.19 69.38 68.32
C MET A 1 -2.05 67.92 67.88
N ARG A 2 -2.92 67.43 67.01
CA ARG A 2 -2.96 66.01 66.56
C ARG A 2 -2.40 65.94 65.16
N ILE A 3 -1.28 65.21 64.96
CA ILE A 3 -0.68 64.94 63.71
C ILE A 3 -1.39 63.70 63.10
N LYS A 4 -1.97 63.84 61.89
CA LYS A 4 -2.55 62.75 61.12
C LYS A 4 -1.53 62.20 60.25
N GLU A 5 -1.10 60.97 60.50
CA GLU A 5 -0.28 60.19 59.54
C GLU A 5 -1.18 59.63 58.44
N ARG A 6 -0.79 59.90 57.17
CA ARG A 6 -1.43 59.37 55.98
C ARG A 6 -0.59 58.15 55.50
N TRP A 7 -1.16 57.00 55.62
CA TRP A 7 -0.59 55.79 55.03
C TRP A 7 -1.02 55.72 53.55
N THR A 8 -0.05 55.77 52.63
CA THR A 8 -0.20 55.49 51.21
C THR A 8 0.17 54.02 50.98
N GLY A 9 -0.83 53.16 50.84
CA GLY A 9 -0.66 51.77 50.47
C GLY A 9 -0.38 51.64 48.98
N ALA A 10 0.82 51.17 48.66
CA ALA A 10 1.14 50.76 47.30
C ALA A 10 0.61 49.34 47.04
N LEU A 11 -0.35 49.20 46.15
CA LEU A 11 -0.83 47.92 45.62
C LEU A 11 0.21 47.40 44.61
N VAL A 12 0.97 46.37 44.97
CA VAL A 12 1.79 45.58 44.04
C VAL A 12 0.88 44.54 43.37
N VAL A 13 0.45 44.81 42.16
CA VAL A 13 -0.22 43.81 41.31
C VAL A 13 0.83 42.86 40.74
N GLY A 14 1.03 41.74 41.39
CA GLY A 14 1.85 40.65 40.88
C GLY A 14 1.18 39.97 39.70
N GLY A 15 1.59 40.26 38.48
CA GLY A 15 1.14 39.54 37.30
C GLY A 15 1.69 38.11 37.31
N ILE A 16 0.82 37.13 37.49
CA ILE A 16 1.13 35.71 37.28
C ILE A 16 1.18 35.47 35.78
N VAL A 17 2.37 35.39 35.19
CA VAL A 17 2.54 34.92 33.83
C VAL A 17 2.38 33.40 33.85
N LEU A 18 1.20 32.92 33.49
CA LEU A 18 0.95 31.51 33.20
C LEU A 18 1.72 31.16 31.90
N ALA A 19 2.93 30.64 32.03
CA ALA A 19 3.63 30.01 30.94
C ALA A 19 2.84 28.73 30.57
N SER A 20 2.10 28.78 29.47
CA SER A 20 1.48 27.60 28.86
C SER A 20 2.60 26.69 28.37
N VAL A 21 2.93 25.68 29.16
CA VAL A 21 3.77 24.59 28.71
C VAL A 21 2.95 23.80 27.68
N VAL A 22 3.18 24.06 26.41
CA VAL A 22 2.73 23.19 25.33
C VAL A 22 3.53 21.89 25.51
N VAL A 23 2.93 20.92 26.20
CA VAL A 23 3.43 19.54 26.16
C VAL A 23 3.16 19.06 24.75
N ALA A 24 4.14 19.22 23.86
CA ALA A 24 4.17 18.52 22.60
C ALA A 24 4.09 17.02 22.96
N GLY A 25 2.95 16.39 22.66
CA GLY A 25 2.78 14.97 22.87
C GLY A 25 3.91 14.24 22.16
N GLN A 26 4.85 13.71 22.93
CA GLN A 26 5.91 12.89 22.37
C GLN A 26 5.23 11.68 21.73
N SER A 27 5.32 11.58 20.42
CA SER A 27 4.83 10.41 19.71
C SER A 27 5.59 9.18 20.21
N ARG A 28 4.90 8.07 20.44
CA ARG A 28 5.43 6.81 21.00
C ARG A 28 6.50 6.14 20.12
N TRP A 29 6.78 6.64 18.94
CA TRP A 29 7.48 5.96 17.85
C TRP A 29 8.66 6.81 17.35
N HIS A 30 9.54 7.28 18.25
CA HIS A 30 10.80 7.94 17.92
C HIS A 30 11.92 6.92 17.66
N GLY A 31 13.02 7.40 17.11
CA GLY A 31 14.18 6.72 16.59
C GLY A 31 14.68 5.45 17.27
N ASP A 32 14.40 5.25 18.55
CA ASP A 32 14.79 4.05 19.29
C ASP A 32 13.79 2.89 19.18
N TYR A 33 12.62 3.11 18.56
CA TYR A 33 11.59 2.08 18.49
C TYR A 33 11.88 1.00 17.46
N PHE A 34 12.34 1.39 16.28
CA PHE A 34 12.66 0.45 15.22
C PHE A 34 14.10 -0.02 15.30
N PRO A 35 14.36 -1.34 15.21
CA PRO A 35 15.71 -1.88 15.26
C PRO A 35 16.49 -1.43 14.02
N ASN A 36 17.74 -1.02 14.21
CA ASN A 36 18.62 -0.63 13.09
C ASN A 36 19.36 -1.87 12.54
N VAL A 37 18.60 -2.86 12.08
CA VAL A 37 19.14 -4.10 11.50
C VAL A 37 19.82 -3.84 10.16
N GLU A 38 20.77 -4.70 9.80
CA GLU A 38 21.42 -4.67 8.49
C GLU A 38 20.56 -5.38 7.46
N LEU A 39 20.34 -4.73 6.31
CA LEU A 39 19.61 -5.26 5.17
C LEU A 39 20.45 -5.08 3.90
N THR A 40 20.09 -5.78 2.85
CA THR A 40 20.72 -5.67 1.54
C THR A 40 19.66 -5.21 0.51
N THR A 41 19.98 -4.17 -0.26
CA THR A 41 19.10 -3.67 -1.32
C THR A 41 19.09 -4.60 -2.52
N GLN A 42 18.11 -4.43 -3.42
CA GLN A 42 18.07 -5.14 -4.70
C GLN A 42 19.29 -4.87 -5.59
N ASN A 43 20.10 -3.87 -5.30
CA ASN A 43 21.34 -3.56 -6.02
C ASN A 43 22.57 -4.15 -5.31
N GLY A 44 22.40 -4.88 -4.20
CA GLY A 44 23.49 -5.49 -3.44
C GLY A 44 24.16 -4.55 -2.42
N GLU A 45 23.61 -3.37 -2.17
CA GLU A 45 24.15 -2.43 -1.19
C GLU A 45 23.72 -2.82 0.22
N HIS A 46 24.66 -2.78 1.18
CA HIS A 46 24.38 -2.99 2.59
C HIS A 46 23.89 -1.69 3.22
N VAL A 47 22.75 -1.75 3.86
CA VAL A 47 22.08 -0.58 4.47
C VAL A 47 21.56 -0.93 5.86
N ARG A 48 21.34 0.07 6.70
CA ARG A 48 20.69 -0.10 7.99
C ARG A 48 19.29 0.44 7.94
N PHE A 49 18.34 -0.31 8.47
CA PHE A 49 16.93 -0.01 8.34
C PHE A 49 16.55 1.37 8.87
N TYR A 50 17.03 1.74 10.07
CA TYR A 50 16.68 3.04 10.64
C TYR A 50 17.23 4.21 9.81
N ASP A 51 18.40 4.04 9.21
CA ASP A 51 19.02 5.08 8.37
C ASP A 51 18.20 5.33 7.08
N LEU A 52 17.44 4.31 6.62
CA LEU A 52 16.53 4.43 5.48
C LEU A 52 15.29 5.26 5.80
N ILE A 53 14.78 5.18 7.03
CA ILE A 53 13.51 5.82 7.40
C ILE A 53 13.69 7.17 8.11
N LYS A 54 14.88 7.44 8.65
CA LYS A 54 15.17 8.62 9.47
C LYS A 54 14.83 9.92 8.75
N GLY A 55 13.93 10.70 9.35
CA GLY A 55 13.50 12.01 8.83
C GLY A 55 12.63 11.92 7.57
N ARG A 56 12.13 10.75 7.19
CA ARG A 56 11.44 10.53 5.91
C ARG A 56 9.99 10.12 6.10
N THR A 57 9.18 10.42 5.09
CA THR A 57 7.86 9.81 4.91
C THR A 57 8.03 8.50 4.15
N VAL A 58 7.47 7.41 4.68
CA VAL A 58 7.72 6.08 4.16
C VAL A 58 6.44 5.25 4.04
N ALA A 59 6.44 4.35 3.06
CA ALA A 59 5.51 3.22 2.98
C ALA A 59 6.32 1.93 3.06
N ILE A 60 5.96 1.03 3.98
CA ILE A 60 6.68 -0.21 4.23
C ILE A 60 5.71 -1.38 4.11
N GLU A 61 6.03 -2.33 3.25
CA GLU A 61 5.32 -3.59 3.09
C GLU A 61 6.25 -4.79 3.28
N LEU A 62 5.67 -5.93 3.63
CA LEU A 62 6.37 -7.22 3.64
C LEU A 62 5.92 -8.03 2.42
N ILE A 63 6.86 -8.59 1.68
CA ILE A 63 6.58 -9.37 0.47
C ILE A 63 7.41 -10.65 0.44
N TYR A 64 7.08 -11.55 -0.48
CA TYR A 64 7.99 -12.56 -1.01
C TYR A 64 7.71 -12.77 -2.49
N THR A 65 8.77 -12.92 -3.29
CA THR A 65 8.67 -12.85 -4.77
C THR A 65 7.96 -14.04 -5.39
N SER A 66 7.95 -15.19 -4.70
CA SER A 66 7.26 -16.41 -5.13
C SER A 66 5.76 -16.44 -4.80
N CYS A 67 5.22 -15.39 -4.15
CA CYS A 67 3.82 -15.27 -3.81
C CYS A 67 2.92 -15.29 -5.06
N GLN A 68 1.90 -16.14 -5.03
CA GLN A 68 0.93 -16.26 -6.13
C GLN A 68 -0.44 -15.61 -5.79
N PHE A 69 -0.53 -14.90 -4.65
CA PHE A 69 -1.77 -14.37 -4.10
C PHE A 69 -1.74 -12.84 -4.01
N ALA A 70 -1.44 -12.30 -2.83
CA ALA A 70 -1.58 -10.88 -2.54
C ALA A 70 -0.42 -10.02 -3.06
N CYS A 71 0.84 -10.44 -2.91
CA CYS A 71 2.00 -9.60 -3.19
C CYS A 71 2.04 -8.98 -4.61
N PRO A 72 1.66 -9.70 -5.70
CA PRO A 72 1.60 -9.06 -7.01
C PRO A 72 0.59 -7.92 -7.09
N LEU A 73 -0.56 -8.05 -6.41
CA LEU A 73 -1.58 -7.00 -6.36
C LEU A 73 -1.12 -5.82 -5.51
N GLU A 74 -0.50 -6.09 -4.36
CA GLU A 74 0.06 -5.07 -3.45
C GLU A 74 1.10 -4.23 -4.17
N THR A 75 2.10 -4.88 -4.77
CA THR A 75 3.16 -4.22 -5.51
C THR A 75 2.61 -3.43 -6.70
N ALA A 76 1.64 -3.98 -7.45
CA ALA A 76 0.98 -3.25 -8.54
C ALA A 76 0.20 -2.02 -8.03
N ARG A 77 -0.38 -2.09 -6.83
CA ARG A 77 -1.02 -0.93 -6.17
C ARG A 77 -0.01 0.13 -5.79
N LEU A 78 1.08 -0.24 -5.14
CA LEU A 78 2.14 0.71 -4.80
C LEU A 78 2.75 1.35 -6.05
N ALA A 79 2.85 0.63 -7.17
CA ALA A 79 3.25 1.22 -8.45
C ALA A 79 2.26 2.31 -8.94
N GLN A 80 0.96 2.15 -8.69
CA GLN A 80 -0.02 3.21 -8.96
C GLN A 80 0.15 4.40 -8.01
N VAL A 81 0.40 4.13 -6.72
CA VAL A 81 0.67 5.19 -5.71
C VAL A 81 1.93 5.97 -6.07
N GLN A 82 3.02 5.28 -6.44
CA GLN A 82 4.26 5.90 -6.92
C GLN A 82 3.98 6.90 -8.06
N LYS A 83 3.18 6.50 -9.06
CA LYS A 83 2.81 7.39 -10.18
C LYS A 83 2.01 8.61 -9.71
N LEU A 84 1.10 8.44 -8.74
CA LEU A 84 0.30 9.55 -8.18
C LEU A 84 1.15 10.53 -7.37
N LEU A 85 2.17 10.05 -6.69
CA LEU A 85 3.10 10.87 -5.89
C LEU A 85 4.14 11.59 -6.77
N GLY A 86 4.41 11.06 -7.97
CA GLY A 86 5.26 11.69 -8.98
C GLY A 86 6.64 12.06 -8.44
N ASP A 87 7.02 13.33 -8.64
CA ASP A 87 8.34 13.86 -8.29
C ASP A 87 8.67 13.89 -6.79
N ARG A 88 7.72 13.54 -5.93
CA ARG A 88 7.97 13.41 -4.49
C ARG A 88 8.68 12.10 -4.14
N MET A 89 8.52 11.08 -5.01
CA MET A 89 9.21 9.80 -4.84
C MET A 89 10.72 9.98 -4.94
N GLY A 90 11.43 9.47 -3.94
CA GLY A 90 12.89 9.58 -3.84
C GLY A 90 13.40 10.93 -3.33
N LYS A 91 12.52 11.90 -3.05
CA LYS A 91 12.89 13.18 -2.42
C LYS A 91 12.45 13.21 -0.95
N ASP A 92 11.18 13.13 -0.70
CA ASP A 92 10.58 13.20 0.64
C ASP A 92 9.70 11.99 0.97
N ILE A 93 9.33 11.18 -0.03
CA ILE A 93 8.56 9.94 0.13
C ILE A 93 9.34 8.76 -0.43
N PHE A 94 9.43 7.68 0.36
CA PHE A 94 10.18 6.47 0.01
C PHE A 94 9.34 5.22 0.28
N PHE A 95 9.49 4.22 -0.57
CA PHE A 95 8.86 2.91 -0.40
C PHE A 95 9.91 1.85 -0.11
N TYR A 96 9.58 0.96 0.83
CA TYR A 96 10.41 -0.18 1.21
C TYR A 96 9.60 -1.47 1.16
N SER A 97 9.93 -2.34 0.22
CA SER A 97 9.37 -3.69 0.14
C SER A 97 10.40 -4.66 0.71
N ILE A 98 10.10 -5.24 1.87
CA ILE A 98 11.02 -6.10 2.62
C ILE A 98 10.63 -7.56 2.43
N SER A 99 11.56 -8.38 1.95
CA SER A 99 11.30 -9.81 1.78
C SER A 99 11.18 -10.53 3.12
N ILE A 100 10.20 -11.41 3.23
CA ILE A 100 10.04 -12.37 4.34
C ILE A 100 10.51 -13.77 3.98
N ASP A 101 11.07 -13.97 2.79
CA ASP A 101 11.66 -15.22 2.33
C ASP A 101 13.11 -15.03 1.83
N PRO A 102 14.02 -14.55 2.72
CA PRO A 102 15.38 -14.18 2.31
C PRO A 102 16.20 -15.36 1.78
N ALA A 103 15.78 -16.60 2.04
CA ALA A 103 16.44 -17.77 1.48
C ALA A 103 16.31 -17.89 -0.05
N HIS A 104 15.20 -17.39 -0.61
CA HIS A 104 14.91 -17.40 -2.04
C HIS A 104 15.04 -16.02 -2.67
N ASP A 105 14.73 -14.98 -1.94
CA ASP A 105 14.68 -13.59 -2.41
C ASP A 105 16.07 -12.92 -2.33
N THR A 106 16.99 -13.39 -3.15
CA THR A 106 18.31 -12.76 -3.30
C THR A 106 18.18 -11.34 -3.89
N PRO A 107 19.20 -10.47 -3.78
CA PRO A 107 19.17 -9.14 -4.41
C PRO A 107 18.78 -9.17 -5.89
N ALA A 108 19.32 -10.13 -6.65
CA ALA A 108 19.02 -10.28 -8.08
C ALA A 108 17.54 -10.64 -8.32
N VAL A 109 16.96 -11.53 -7.50
CA VAL A 109 15.55 -11.91 -7.56
C VAL A 109 14.66 -10.72 -7.21
N MET A 110 14.99 -9.99 -6.15
CA MET A 110 14.29 -8.77 -5.74
C MET A 110 14.35 -7.69 -6.82
N LYS A 111 15.49 -7.52 -7.47
CA LYS A 111 15.63 -6.59 -8.59
C LYS A 111 14.74 -6.98 -9.76
N ALA A 112 14.77 -8.23 -10.19
CA ALA A 112 13.93 -8.72 -11.27
C ALA A 112 12.42 -8.55 -10.95
N PHE A 113 12.03 -8.72 -9.69
CA PHE A 113 10.66 -8.48 -9.23
C PHE A 113 10.31 -6.98 -9.27
N ALA A 114 11.17 -6.11 -8.76
CA ALA A 114 10.99 -4.65 -8.81
C ALA A 114 10.82 -4.14 -10.26
N ASP A 115 11.66 -4.61 -11.17
CA ASP A 115 11.64 -4.22 -12.58
C ASP A 115 10.30 -4.61 -13.27
N LYS A 116 9.71 -5.77 -12.91
CA LYS A 116 8.40 -6.21 -13.44
C LYS A 116 7.27 -5.22 -13.13
N PHE A 117 7.32 -4.57 -11.97
CA PHE A 117 6.29 -3.63 -11.52
C PHE A 117 6.64 -2.18 -11.84
N GLY A 118 7.80 -1.91 -12.44
CA GLY A 118 8.26 -0.58 -12.79
C GLY A 118 8.56 0.27 -11.55
N ALA A 119 9.17 -0.36 -10.54
CA ALA A 119 9.66 0.36 -9.37
C ALA A 119 10.71 1.38 -9.78
N GLY A 120 10.46 2.65 -9.48
CA GLY A 120 11.30 3.78 -9.85
C GLY A 120 12.11 4.35 -8.66
N PRO A 121 12.68 5.54 -8.83
CA PRO A 121 13.42 6.21 -7.78
C PRO A 121 12.62 6.30 -6.47
N GLY A 122 13.29 6.09 -5.34
CA GLY A 122 12.67 6.14 -4.01
C GLY A 122 11.91 4.86 -3.60
N TRP A 123 11.87 3.83 -4.44
CA TRP A 123 11.34 2.53 -4.08
C TRP A 123 12.45 1.48 -4.01
N THR A 124 12.73 1.00 -2.80
CA THR A 124 13.81 0.06 -2.53
C THR A 124 13.25 -1.29 -2.06
N PHE A 125 13.74 -2.35 -2.66
CA PHE A 125 13.44 -3.72 -2.27
C PHE A 125 14.59 -4.25 -1.41
N LEU A 126 14.26 -4.87 -0.29
CA LEU A 126 15.20 -5.22 0.76
C LEU A 126 15.11 -6.70 1.10
N THR A 127 16.25 -7.31 1.31
CA THR A 127 16.43 -8.65 1.87
C THR A 127 17.47 -8.60 2.99
N GLY A 128 17.70 -9.71 3.70
CA GLY A 128 18.67 -9.73 4.80
C GLY A 128 18.69 -11.05 5.52
N LYS A 129 19.20 -11.07 6.76
CA LYS A 129 19.16 -12.26 7.60
C LYS A 129 17.74 -12.52 8.10
N ALA A 130 17.34 -13.79 8.15
CA ALA A 130 15.96 -14.17 8.54
C ALA A 130 15.60 -13.69 9.95
N GLU A 131 16.52 -13.78 10.91
CA GLU A 131 16.31 -13.29 12.27
C GLU A 131 16.13 -11.79 12.36
N ASP A 132 16.87 -11.01 11.57
CA ASP A 132 16.77 -9.55 11.51
C ASP A 132 15.44 -9.12 10.87
N ILE A 133 15.02 -9.80 9.81
CA ILE A 133 13.74 -9.58 9.15
C ILE A 133 12.57 -9.91 10.07
N GLU A 134 12.63 -11.03 10.80
CA GLU A 134 11.58 -11.39 11.76
C GLU A 134 11.48 -10.35 12.88
N LEU A 135 12.61 -9.96 13.47
CA LEU A 135 12.66 -8.92 14.51
C LEU A 135 12.04 -7.61 13.99
N LEU A 136 12.45 -7.19 12.81
CA LEU A 136 11.94 -5.96 12.18
C LEU A 136 10.44 -6.04 11.90
N SER A 137 9.97 -7.15 11.32
CA SER A 137 8.56 -7.38 10.99
C SER A 137 7.65 -7.31 12.22
N ARG A 138 8.10 -7.87 13.35
CA ARG A 138 7.41 -7.78 14.65
C ARG A 138 7.33 -6.33 15.14
N LYS A 139 8.43 -5.59 15.05
CA LYS A 139 8.49 -4.18 15.48
C LYS A 139 7.68 -3.25 14.58
N LEU A 140 7.60 -3.54 13.29
CA LEU A 140 6.72 -2.83 12.34
C LEU A 140 5.22 -3.15 12.56
N GLY A 141 4.92 -4.17 13.37
CA GLY A 141 3.54 -4.64 13.55
C GLY A 141 2.96 -5.31 12.29
N LEU A 142 3.81 -5.75 11.37
CA LEU A 142 3.43 -6.40 10.11
C LEU A 142 3.63 -7.93 10.16
N TYR A 143 4.21 -8.44 11.24
CA TYR A 143 4.47 -9.87 11.39
C TYR A 143 3.18 -10.68 11.36
N THR A 144 3.15 -11.69 10.52
CA THR A 144 2.14 -12.75 10.51
C THR A 144 2.85 -14.07 10.84
N LYS A 145 2.31 -14.82 11.80
CA LYS A 145 2.89 -16.13 12.13
C LYS A 145 2.80 -17.03 10.89
N PRO A 146 3.91 -17.66 10.48
CA PRO A 146 3.88 -18.62 9.39
C PRO A 146 2.88 -19.74 9.69
N ASP A 147 1.98 -20.01 8.76
CA ASP A 147 1.07 -21.13 8.80
C ASP A 147 1.52 -22.16 7.75
N PRO A 148 2.01 -23.36 8.17
CA PRO A 148 2.43 -24.39 7.24
C PRO A 148 1.35 -24.85 6.27
N GLU A 149 0.07 -24.73 6.66
CA GLU A 149 -1.07 -25.11 5.84
C GLU A 149 -1.51 -23.97 4.90
N ASN A 150 -1.17 -22.73 5.25
CA ASN A 150 -1.50 -21.55 4.47
C ASN A 150 -0.28 -20.63 4.31
N ARG A 151 0.74 -21.11 3.59
CA ARG A 151 1.97 -20.33 3.28
C ARG A 151 1.67 -18.97 2.68
N ASP A 152 0.55 -18.86 1.99
CA ASP A 152 0.14 -17.67 1.26
C ASP A 152 -0.83 -16.79 2.06
N GLY A 153 -1.13 -17.15 3.32
CA GLY A 153 -1.98 -16.41 4.26
C GLY A 153 -1.37 -15.13 4.82
N HIS A 154 -0.37 -14.62 4.19
CA HIS A 154 0.22 -13.32 4.47
C HIS A 154 -0.84 -12.21 4.29
N THR A 155 -0.99 -11.40 5.32
CA THR A 155 -1.94 -10.30 5.32
C THR A 155 -1.38 -9.13 4.50
N PRO A 156 -2.13 -8.57 3.55
CA PRO A 156 -1.71 -7.41 2.76
C PRO A 156 -1.66 -6.13 3.60
N ALA A 157 -0.72 -6.09 4.53
CA ALA A 157 -0.57 -5.00 5.47
C ALA A 157 0.51 -4.01 5.00
N LEU A 158 0.21 -2.73 5.12
CA LEU A 158 1.07 -1.62 4.78
C LEU A 158 1.24 -0.72 5.99
N LEU A 159 2.47 -0.35 6.31
CA LEU A 159 2.77 0.67 7.30
C LEU A 159 3.13 1.97 6.59
N LEU A 160 2.34 3.02 6.78
CA LEU A 160 2.60 4.37 6.32
C LEU A 160 3.08 5.20 7.50
N GLY A 161 4.15 5.96 7.34
CA GLY A 161 4.60 6.77 8.45
C GLY A 161 5.57 7.88 8.06
N ASN A 162 5.77 8.77 9.01
CA ASN A 162 6.79 9.80 8.93
C ASN A 162 7.58 9.76 10.23
N GLU A 163 8.84 9.40 10.12
CA GLU A 163 9.72 9.25 11.27
C GLU A 163 9.93 10.59 11.99
N ALA A 164 10.06 11.69 11.26
CA ALA A 164 10.28 13.02 11.84
C ALA A 164 9.08 13.51 12.68
N THR A 165 7.87 13.16 12.29
CA THR A 165 6.64 13.52 13.03
C THR A 165 6.21 12.45 14.04
N GLY A 166 6.76 11.24 13.91
CA GLY A 166 6.36 10.06 14.67
C GLY A 166 4.94 9.58 14.39
N GLN A 167 4.34 10.00 13.28
CA GLN A 167 3.03 9.54 12.86
C GLN A 167 3.14 8.25 12.06
N TRP A 168 2.40 7.23 12.47
CA TRP A 168 2.38 5.93 11.83
C TRP A 168 0.96 5.43 11.70
N ILE A 169 0.60 4.95 10.51
CA ILE A 169 -0.73 4.45 10.17
C ILE A 169 -0.56 3.07 9.55
N ARG A 170 -1.24 2.07 10.13
CA ARG A 170 -1.35 0.77 9.49
C ARG A 170 -2.55 0.76 8.55
N GLY A 171 -2.33 0.38 7.32
CA GLY A 171 -3.33 0.25 6.27
C GLY A 171 -3.23 -1.08 5.54
N SER A 172 -3.87 -1.14 4.40
CA SER A 172 -3.79 -2.27 3.49
C SER A 172 -3.12 -1.84 2.18
N ALA A 173 -2.16 -2.62 1.72
CA ALA A 173 -1.48 -2.37 0.44
C ALA A 173 -2.41 -2.51 -0.78
N VAL A 174 -3.61 -3.09 -0.60
CA VAL A 174 -4.62 -3.23 -1.66
C VAL A 174 -5.73 -2.18 -1.60
N ASP A 175 -5.60 -1.17 -0.74
CA ASP A 175 -6.54 -0.06 -0.65
C ASP A 175 -6.54 0.84 -1.91
N ASN A 176 -7.42 1.82 -1.91
CA ASN A 176 -7.53 2.78 -3.00
C ASN A 176 -6.21 3.56 -3.16
N PRO A 177 -5.54 3.52 -4.34
CA PRO A 177 -4.24 4.15 -4.51
C PRO A 177 -4.27 5.69 -4.34
N LYS A 178 -5.38 6.35 -4.66
CA LYS A 178 -5.53 7.79 -4.40
C LYS A 178 -5.59 8.09 -2.92
N MET A 179 -6.29 7.26 -2.14
CA MET A 179 -6.34 7.40 -0.68
C MET A 179 -4.95 7.19 -0.08
N MET A 180 -4.22 6.15 -0.49
CA MET A 180 -2.86 5.91 -0.02
C MET A 180 -1.92 7.07 -0.38
N ALA A 181 -2.01 7.62 -1.60
CA ALA A 181 -1.23 8.78 -2.00
C ALA A 181 -1.57 10.03 -1.15
N THR A 182 -2.85 10.24 -0.81
CA THR A 182 -3.27 11.32 0.10
C THR A 182 -2.73 11.10 1.51
N MET A 183 -2.83 9.86 2.04
CA MET A 183 -2.29 9.55 3.37
C MET A 183 -0.79 9.82 3.46
N LEU A 184 -0.01 9.39 2.47
CA LEU A 184 1.43 9.62 2.41
C LEU A 184 1.77 11.09 2.14
N GLY A 185 1.11 11.70 1.18
CA GLY A 185 1.42 13.04 0.70
C GLY A 185 0.96 14.15 1.63
N GLU A 186 -0.06 13.91 2.43
CA GLU A 186 -0.70 14.94 3.24
C GLU A 186 -0.72 14.57 4.73
N TRP A 187 -1.35 13.45 5.11
CA TRP A 187 -1.66 13.19 6.51
C TRP A 187 -0.42 12.87 7.35
N VAL A 188 0.39 11.89 6.93
CA VAL A 188 1.61 11.54 7.67
C VAL A 188 2.75 12.52 7.44
N ALA A 189 2.73 13.28 6.34
CA ALA A 189 3.70 14.34 6.08
C ALA A 189 3.49 15.58 6.97
N GLY A 190 2.42 15.62 7.76
CA GLY A 190 2.13 16.73 8.66
C GLY A 190 1.56 17.98 7.97
N TYR A 191 1.10 17.86 6.73
CA TYR A 191 0.39 18.96 6.09
C TYR A 191 -1.00 19.13 6.71
N PRO A 192 -1.41 20.35 7.08
CA PRO A 192 -2.77 20.58 7.55
C PRO A 192 -3.75 20.20 6.43
N ALA A 193 -4.78 19.43 6.77
CA ALA A 193 -5.84 19.10 5.85
C ALA A 193 -6.52 20.39 5.38
N THR A 194 -6.18 20.86 4.18
CA THR A 194 -6.81 22.02 3.53
C THR A 194 -8.08 21.65 2.79
N ALA A 195 -8.73 20.55 3.18
CA ALA A 195 -10.02 20.21 2.61
C ALA A 195 -11.03 21.29 3.00
N PRO A 196 -11.66 21.97 2.02
CA PRO A 196 -12.76 22.86 2.34
C PRO A 196 -13.83 22.06 3.07
N SER A 197 -14.28 22.57 4.21
CA SER A 197 -15.37 21.97 5.00
C SER A 197 -16.63 21.95 4.13
N ARG A 198 -16.87 20.82 3.47
CA ARG A 198 -18.13 20.58 2.78
C ARG A 198 -19.14 20.12 3.81
N THR A 199 -20.27 20.81 3.90
CA THR A 199 -21.35 20.38 4.77
C THR A 199 -22.04 19.15 4.16
N TYR A 200 -22.60 18.29 5.02
CA TYR A 200 -23.41 17.15 4.56
C TYR A 200 -24.58 17.57 3.64
N ALA A 201 -25.05 18.82 3.76
CA ALA A 201 -26.11 19.36 2.92
C ALA A 201 -25.72 19.43 1.45
N ASP A 202 -24.42 19.58 1.14
CA ASP A 202 -23.90 19.69 -0.23
C ASP A 202 -23.47 18.32 -0.78
N ALA A 203 -23.64 17.24 -0.03
CA ALA A 203 -23.28 15.90 -0.44
C ALA A 203 -24.22 15.41 -1.55
N LYS A 204 -23.67 15.05 -2.72
CA LYS A 204 -24.43 14.36 -3.75
C LYS A 204 -24.94 13.03 -3.21
N PRO A 205 -26.16 12.58 -3.62
CA PRO A 205 -26.63 11.24 -3.29
C PRO A 205 -25.55 10.20 -3.61
N LEU A 206 -25.33 9.25 -2.70
CA LEU A 206 -24.39 8.18 -2.95
C LEU A 206 -24.82 7.42 -4.21
N PRO A 207 -23.92 7.18 -5.17
CA PRO A 207 -24.24 6.37 -6.34
C PRO A 207 -24.65 4.96 -5.85
N LYS A 208 -25.58 4.32 -6.58
CA LYS A 208 -25.97 2.96 -6.31
C LYS A 208 -24.72 2.09 -6.27
N PHE A 209 -24.52 1.36 -5.17
CA PHE A 209 -23.32 0.56 -4.98
C PHE A 209 -23.31 -0.60 -5.98
N ASP A 210 -22.27 -0.66 -6.79
CA ASP A 210 -22.03 -1.72 -7.78
C ASP A 210 -20.84 -2.57 -7.31
N ASN A 211 -21.14 -3.75 -6.80
CA ASN A 211 -20.15 -4.70 -6.30
C ASN A 211 -19.13 -5.08 -7.36
N GLY A 212 -19.57 -5.35 -8.58
CA GLY A 212 -18.67 -5.77 -9.66
C GLY A 212 -17.69 -4.68 -10.02
N ARG A 213 -18.17 -3.44 -10.14
CA ARG A 213 -17.30 -2.27 -10.34
C ARG A 213 -16.32 -2.08 -9.19
N TYR A 214 -16.77 -2.20 -7.97
CA TYR A 214 -15.91 -2.08 -6.79
C TYR A 214 -14.81 -3.15 -6.79
N LEU A 215 -15.18 -4.42 -7.02
CA LEU A 215 -14.24 -5.54 -7.10
C LEU A 215 -13.25 -5.37 -8.24
N PHE A 216 -13.72 -5.01 -9.43
CA PHE A 216 -12.84 -4.72 -10.56
C PHE A 216 -11.84 -3.62 -10.21
N THR A 217 -12.31 -2.48 -9.69
CA THR A 217 -11.46 -1.35 -9.36
C THR A 217 -10.45 -1.69 -8.27
N SER A 218 -10.86 -2.45 -7.25
CA SER A 218 -10.02 -2.78 -6.11
C SER A 218 -9.11 -4.00 -6.33
N LYS A 219 -9.47 -4.94 -7.19
CA LYS A 219 -8.75 -6.22 -7.34
C LYS A 219 -8.13 -6.44 -8.73
N CYS A 220 -8.70 -5.85 -9.78
CA CYS A 220 -8.31 -6.16 -11.16
C CYS A 220 -7.61 -4.99 -11.87
N ALA A 221 -8.06 -3.75 -11.65
CA ALA A 221 -7.64 -2.58 -12.40
C ALA A 221 -6.15 -2.20 -12.21
N ALA A 222 -5.48 -2.74 -11.19
CA ALA A 222 -4.03 -2.54 -11.03
C ALA A 222 -3.23 -3.18 -12.17
N CYS A 223 -3.70 -4.36 -12.62
CA CYS A 223 -3.01 -5.16 -13.63
C CYS A 223 -3.71 -5.15 -14.98
N HIS A 224 -5.00 -4.86 -15.05
CA HIS A 224 -5.81 -4.92 -16.27
C HIS A 224 -6.33 -3.57 -16.72
N GLY A 225 -6.32 -3.32 -18.04
CA GLY A 225 -7.04 -2.22 -18.67
C GLY A 225 -8.52 -2.53 -18.85
N LEU A 226 -9.32 -1.51 -19.12
CA LEU A 226 -10.75 -1.62 -19.45
C LEU A 226 -11.09 -0.70 -20.64
N GLY A 227 -10.45 -0.93 -21.78
CA GLY A 227 -10.56 -0.13 -22.98
C GLY A 227 -9.41 0.86 -23.19
N ASP A 228 -8.52 0.95 -22.22
CA ASP A 228 -7.30 1.78 -22.25
C ASP A 228 -6.02 0.98 -22.61
N GLY A 229 -6.19 -0.28 -23.04
CA GLY A 229 -5.13 -1.16 -23.46
C GLY A 229 -4.65 -2.13 -22.38
N ALA A 230 -3.73 -3.03 -22.78
CA ALA A 230 -3.09 -3.98 -21.88
C ALA A 230 -2.13 -3.26 -20.93
N LYS A 231 -2.05 -3.76 -19.69
CA LYS A 231 -1.10 -3.33 -18.65
C LYS A 231 -0.18 -4.49 -18.29
N LEU A 232 -0.10 -4.89 -17.04
CA LEU A 232 0.58 -6.12 -16.62
C LEU A 232 -0.13 -7.38 -17.11
N GLY A 233 -1.43 -7.29 -17.37
CA GLY A 233 -2.28 -8.30 -17.98
C GLY A 233 -3.09 -7.73 -19.16
N PRO A 234 -3.95 -8.57 -19.79
CA PRO A 234 -4.76 -8.14 -20.93
C PRO A 234 -5.77 -7.06 -20.59
N ASP A 235 -6.17 -6.28 -21.60
CA ASP A 235 -7.34 -5.43 -21.53
C ASP A 235 -8.62 -6.29 -21.47
N LEU A 236 -9.51 -5.98 -20.54
CA LEU A 236 -10.71 -6.79 -20.27
C LEU A 236 -12.00 -6.23 -20.87
N ALA A 237 -11.97 -5.09 -21.59
CA ALA A 237 -13.18 -4.45 -22.14
C ALA A 237 -14.05 -5.39 -23.03
N ARG A 238 -13.45 -6.40 -23.63
CA ARG A 238 -14.15 -7.34 -24.52
C ARG A 238 -14.02 -8.80 -24.10
N ILE A 239 -13.50 -9.06 -22.90
CA ILE A 239 -13.15 -10.42 -22.48
C ILE A 239 -14.35 -11.38 -22.43
N VAL A 240 -15.52 -10.90 -21.98
CA VAL A 240 -16.76 -11.67 -21.88
C VAL A 240 -17.35 -12.08 -23.24
N ARG A 241 -16.86 -11.49 -24.35
CA ARG A 241 -17.20 -11.88 -25.71
C ARG A 241 -16.14 -12.81 -26.32
N ALA A 242 -14.91 -12.68 -25.85
CA ALA A 242 -13.78 -13.43 -26.36
C ALA A 242 -13.60 -14.79 -25.67
N ARG A 243 -14.23 -14.99 -24.50
CA ARG A 243 -14.06 -16.19 -23.68
C ARG A 243 -15.40 -16.65 -23.12
N ASP A 244 -15.55 -17.96 -23.03
CA ASP A 244 -16.71 -18.59 -22.39
C ASP A 244 -16.83 -18.22 -20.90
N ARG A 245 -18.06 -18.00 -20.42
CA ARG A 245 -18.32 -17.57 -19.05
C ARG A 245 -17.84 -18.61 -18.02
N ALA A 246 -18.03 -19.90 -18.31
CA ALA A 246 -17.59 -20.95 -17.40
C ALA A 246 -16.07 -21.04 -17.33
N TRP A 247 -15.38 -20.81 -18.46
CA TRP A 247 -13.93 -20.70 -18.48
C TRP A 247 -13.45 -19.49 -17.66
N LEU A 248 -14.06 -18.31 -17.84
CA LEU A 248 -13.72 -17.10 -17.07
C LEU A 248 -13.91 -17.34 -15.57
N THR A 249 -15.01 -17.97 -15.17
CA THR A 249 -15.28 -18.30 -13.75
C THR A 249 -14.16 -19.15 -13.17
N ARG A 250 -13.77 -20.24 -13.85
CA ARG A 250 -12.68 -21.11 -13.38
C ARG A 250 -11.33 -20.39 -13.35
N TYR A 251 -11.04 -19.60 -14.39
CA TYR A 251 -9.74 -18.90 -14.47
C TYR A 251 -9.61 -17.81 -13.40
N ILE A 252 -10.66 -17.05 -13.11
CA ILE A 252 -10.64 -16.04 -12.04
C ILE A 252 -10.55 -16.71 -10.66
N SER A 253 -11.21 -17.87 -10.49
CA SER A 253 -11.19 -18.61 -9.22
C SER A 253 -9.81 -19.19 -8.89
N ALA A 254 -9.16 -19.83 -9.86
CA ALA A 254 -7.93 -20.58 -9.63
C ALA A 254 -6.98 -20.55 -10.85
N PRO A 255 -6.41 -19.38 -11.20
CA PRO A 255 -5.56 -19.23 -12.39
C PRO A 255 -4.30 -20.09 -12.33
N ASP A 256 -3.73 -20.25 -11.14
CA ASP A 256 -2.57 -21.08 -10.87
C ASP A 256 -2.83 -22.57 -11.12
N GLN A 257 -4.00 -23.06 -10.72
CA GLN A 257 -4.39 -24.44 -10.93
C GLN A 257 -4.70 -24.74 -12.40
N MET A 258 -5.38 -23.83 -13.10
CA MET A 258 -5.63 -23.99 -14.54
C MET A 258 -4.32 -24.03 -15.34
N LEU A 259 -3.33 -23.21 -14.95
CA LEU A 259 -2.00 -23.28 -15.58
C LEU A 259 -1.31 -24.62 -15.29
N LYS A 260 -1.35 -25.10 -14.04
CA LYS A 260 -0.76 -26.40 -13.64
C LYS A 260 -1.43 -27.59 -14.32
N SER A 261 -2.75 -27.52 -14.58
CA SER A 261 -3.49 -28.58 -15.27
C SER A 261 -3.32 -28.56 -16.79
N GLY A 262 -2.55 -27.62 -17.33
CA GLY A 262 -2.24 -27.59 -18.75
C GLY A 262 -3.34 -26.94 -19.61
N ASP A 263 -4.20 -26.09 -19.05
CA ASP A 263 -5.20 -25.36 -19.85
C ASP A 263 -4.50 -24.53 -20.94
N PRO A 264 -4.82 -24.74 -22.23
CA PRO A 264 -4.08 -24.15 -23.34
C PRO A 264 -4.18 -22.62 -23.36
N ILE A 265 -5.31 -22.04 -22.93
CA ILE A 265 -5.51 -20.59 -22.87
C ILE A 265 -4.69 -20.02 -21.71
N ALA A 266 -4.67 -20.69 -20.56
CA ALA A 266 -3.88 -20.26 -19.41
C ALA A 266 -2.36 -20.26 -19.75
N ILE A 267 -1.91 -21.28 -20.49
CA ILE A 267 -0.51 -21.36 -20.97
C ILE A 267 -0.20 -20.22 -21.94
N GLU A 268 -1.08 -19.96 -22.92
CA GLU A 268 -0.93 -18.85 -23.87
C GLU A 268 -0.82 -17.50 -23.15
N LEU A 269 -1.71 -17.25 -22.18
CA LEU A 269 -1.71 -16.02 -21.38
C LEU A 269 -0.44 -15.90 -20.54
N ALA A 270 0.01 -16.98 -19.91
CA ALA A 270 1.25 -16.99 -19.14
C ALA A 270 2.50 -16.75 -20.02
N ALA A 271 2.51 -17.24 -21.24
CA ALA A 271 3.57 -16.99 -22.21
C ALA A 271 3.55 -15.53 -22.71
N LYS A 272 2.37 -14.96 -22.95
CA LYS A 272 2.21 -13.61 -23.46
C LYS A 272 2.48 -12.52 -22.39
N TYR A 273 2.07 -12.76 -21.15
CA TYR A 273 2.20 -11.82 -20.03
C TYR A 273 3.23 -12.35 -19.01
N GLN A 274 4.44 -12.63 -19.49
CA GLN A 274 5.51 -13.29 -18.71
C GLN A 274 5.95 -12.52 -17.46
N GLN A 275 5.72 -11.22 -17.41
CA GLN A 275 6.19 -10.36 -16.32
C GLN A 275 5.49 -10.67 -15.01
N VAL A 276 4.17 -10.78 -15.02
CA VAL A 276 3.36 -11.02 -13.83
C VAL A 276 2.28 -12.05 -14.14
N ARG A 277 2.26 -13.16 -13.39
CA ARG A 277 1.16 -14.12 -13.46
C ARG A 277 -0.05 -13.56 -12.76
N MET A 278 -1.25 -13.87 -13.29
CA MET A 278 -2.50 -13.53 -12.60
C MET A 278 -2.54 -14.22 -11.24
N PRO A 279 -2.65 -13.46 -10.13
CA PRO A 279 -2.71 -14.04 -8.79
C PRO A 279 -4.06 -14.68 -8.52
N ASN A 280 -4.08 -15.67 -7.64
CA ASN A 280 -5.31 -16.19 -7.06
C ASN A 280 -5.77 -15.23 -5.94
N LEU A 281 -6.83 -14.47 -6.18
CA LEU A 281 -7.34 -13.46 -5.26
C LEU A 281 -8.36 -14.02 -4.25
N GLN A 282 -8.55 -15.34 -4.24
CA GLN A 282 -9.47 -16.05 -3.32
C GLN A 282 -10.88 -15.44 -3.30
N LEU A 283 -11.39 -15.04 -4.45
CA LEU A 283 -12.72 -14.48 -4.58
C LEU A 283 -13.78 -15.59 -4.41
N SER A 284 -14.85 -15.29 -3.69
CA SER A 284 -16.01 -16.17 -3.63
C SER A 284 -16.73 -16.26 -4.99
N ASP A 285 -17.48 -17.33 -5.21
CA ASP A 285 -18.25 -17.52 -6.46
C ASP A 285 -19.13 -16.31 -6.77
N ARG A 286 -19.79 -15.72 -5.77
CA ARG A 286 -20.61 -14.53 -5.92
C ARG A 286 -19.78 -13.34 -6.39
N GLN A 287 -18.61 -13.11 -5.79
CA GLN A 287 -17.72 -12.02 -6.18
C GLN A 287 -17.22 -12.19 -7.62
N ILE A 288 -16.92 -13.41 -8.03
CA ILE A 288 -16.53 -13.72 -9.41
C ILE A 288 -17.66 -13.40 -10.38
N GLN A 289 -18.91 -13.79 -10.05
CA GLN A 289 -20.06 -13.46 -10.88
C GLN A 289 -20.30 -11.95 -10.96
N ASP A 290 -20.22 -11.22 -9.83
CA ASP A 290 -20.36 -9.77 -9.81
C ASP A 290 -19.32 -9.08 -10.74
N VAL A 291 -18.06 -9.53 -10.74
CA VAL A 291 -17.02 -9.01 -11.65
C VAL A 291 -17.34 -9.31 -13.11
N ILE A 292 -17.76 -10.56 -13.43
CA ILE A 292 -18.08 -10.96 -14.80
C ILE A 292 -19.28 -10.15 -15.31
N GLU A 293 -20.30 -9.92 -14.50
CA GLU A 293 -21.47 -9.10 -14.85
C GLU A 293 -21.08 -7.64 -15.09
N TYR A 294 -20.23 -7.07 -14.24
CA TYR A 294 -19.69 -5.74 -14.49
C TYR A 294 -18.93 -5.67 -15.82
N LEU A 295 -18.03 -6.61 -16.10
CA LEU A 295 -17.30 -6.67 -17.37
C LEU A 295 -18.25 -6.82 -18.58
N ALA A 296 -19.35 -7.56 -18.43
CA ALA A 296 -20.38 -7.67 -19.46
C ALA A 296 -21.11 -6.34 -19.69
N SER A 297 -21.42 -5.61 -18.62
CA SER A 297 -22.11 -4.30 -18.70
C SER A 297 -21.29 -3.22 -19.42
N VAL A 298 -19.97 -3.23 -19.23
CA VAL A 298 -19.07 -2.26 -19.87
C VAL A 298 -18.61 -2.65 -21.28
N ALA A 299 -18.79 -3.93 -21.65
CA ALA A 299 -18.44 -4.41 -22.99
C ALA A 299 -19.25 -3.76 -24.13
N GLY A 300 -20.29 -2.98 -23.84
CA GLY A 300 -21.19 -2.30 -24.79
C GLY A 300 -22.00 -3.28 -25.68
N PRO A 301 -22.96 -2.83 -26.47
CA PRO A 301 -23.67 -3.68 -27.42
C PRO A 301 -22.71 -4.19 -28.51
N ALA A 302 -22.97 -5.39 -29.02
CA ALA A 302 -22.24 -5.91 -30.18
C ALA A 302 -22.45 -4.95 -31.36
N ARG A 303 -21.37 -4.40 -31.89
CA ARG A 303 -21.46 -3.76 -33.22
C ARG A 303 -21.60 -4.89 -34.24
N HIS A 304 -22.76 -5.00 -34.83
CA HIS A 304 -23.03 -5.88 -35.96
C HIS A 304 -22.31 -5.39 -37.19
#